data_ab23365a80f56df6f152e74acf9f6bd3
#
_entry.id   ab23365a80f56df6f152e74acf9f6bd3
#
_cell.length_a   1.000
_cell.length_b   1.000
_cell.length_c   1.000
_cell.angle_alpha   90.00
_cell.angle_beta   90.00
_cell.angle_gamma   90.00
#
_symmetry.space_group_name_H-M   'P 1'
#
loop_
_entity.id
_entity.type
_entity.pdbx_description
1 polymer ?
#
loop_
_entity_poly.entity_id
_entity_poly.type
_entity_poly.pdbx_seq_one_letter_code
_entity_poly.pdbx_strand_id
1 'polypeptide(L)'
;MNYSFISLVSLVVPEEETIKKFLKNTHALLKENFSDYEIILVNNRTFRDIRPITRELDDDIRKDISVINLSREVTVDNALVAGLDRANGDYTVILDMNFADNPSMVLDLYTKSQNNNDIVYVKFKKRKLSLLKRFLFNLYFVVLRKLSDLHVDINMDKSRIISRRALNSILKVRENLSYMKGVFAYVGYNTDFIQVEAPQRERLGSVSKQLNFALKALISYTDVLSKLFQWIFILSLLFSMVTCLDAVFIKVLGFDIFGTTQNNVIPGWSILIVTISMMFTLISLMLYLLSMYMSSLNNEVRNRPIYIIESIQRI
;
A
#
# COMPACT_ATOMS: atom_id res chain seq x y z
N MET A 1 -18.75 -11.22 28.85
CA MET A 1 -19.20 -10.28 27.83
C MET A 1 -18.32 -9.04 27.92
N ASN A 2 -17.63 -8.65 26.84
CA ASN A 2 -16.77 -7.49 26.83
C ASN A 2 -17.61 -6.22 26.62
N TYR A 3 -17.33 -5.16 27.37
CA TYR A 3 -18.07 -3.88 27.28
C TYR A 3 -17.57 -2.96 26.15
N SER A 4 -16.62 -3.41 25.33
CA SER A 4 -16.11 -2.62 24.21
C SER A 4 -17.06 -2.68 23.02
N PHE A 5 -17.28 -1.55 22.38
CA PHE A 5 -18.01 -1.46 21.11
C PHE A 5 -17.09 -1.84 19.94
N ILE A 6 -17.49 -2.83 19.14
CA ILE A 6 -16.70 -3.33 18.01
C ILE A 6 -17.35 -2.95 16.68
N SER A 7 -16.59 -2.28 15.81
CA SER A 7 -16.97 -2.10 14.40
C SER A 7 -16.22 -3.14 13.54
N LEU A 8 -16.95 -4.05 12.91
CA LEU A 8 -16.39 -4.99 11.95
C LEU A 8 -16.54 -4.46 10.54
N VAL A 9 -15.44 -4.23 9.84
CA VAL A 9 -15.40 -3.74 8.45
C VAL A 9 -14.95 -4.86 7.53
N SER A 10 -15.71 -5.15 6.49
CA SER A 10 -15.35 -6.14 5.48
C SER A 10 -15.72 -5.71 4.07
N LEU A 11 -14.92 -6.13 3.09
CA LEU A 11 -15.22 -5.95 1.67
C LEU A 11 -16.08 -7.11 1.15
N VAL A 12 -17.11 -6.76 0.40
CA VAL A 12 -17.98 -7.72 -0.25
C VAL A 12 -17.20 -8.47 -1.34
N VAL A 13 -17.26 -9.81 -1.29
CA VAL A 13 -16.71 -10.72 -2.30
C VAL A 13 -17.80 -11.18 -3.28
N PRO A 14 -17.45 -11.65 -4.50
CA PRO A 14 -18.45 -12.04 -5.49
C PRO A 14 -19.21 -13.34 -5.15
N GLU A 15 -18.76 -14.12 -4.19
CA GLU A 15 -19.38 -15.39 -3.79
C GLU A 15 -20.45 -15.16 -2.70
N GLU A 16 -21.74 -15.22 -3.06
CA GLU A 16 -22.88 -14.96 -2.16
C GLU A 16 -22.89 -15.86 -0.92
N GLU A 17 -22.60 -17.15 -1.10
CA GLU A 17 -22.55 -18.12 0.01
C GLU A 17 -21.46 -17.75 1.04
N THR A 18 -20.33 -17.21 0.58
CA THR A 18 -19.26 -16.74 1.46
C THR A 18 -19.75 -15.56 2.29
N ILE A 19 -20.50 -14.62 1.69
CA ILE A 19 -21.07 -13.46 2.39
C ILE A 19 -22.05 -13.92 3.47
N LYS A 20 -23.01 -14.79 3.13
CA LYS A 20 -24.00 -15.30 4.07
C LYS A 20 -23.34 -16.03 5.24
N LYS A 21 -22.41 -16.93 4.93
CA LYS A 21 -21.66 -17.68 5.95
C LYS A 21 -20.84 -16.75 6.85
N PHE A 22 -20.14 -15.79 6.26
CA PHE A 22 -19.36 -14.78 6.99
C PHE A 22 -20.25 -14.03 7.97
N LEU A 23 -21.39 -13.49 7.50
CA LEU A 23 -22.28 -12.69 8.32
C LEU A 23 -22.90 -13.51 9.46
N LYS A 24 -23.38 -14.72 9.20
CA LYS A 24 -23.95 -15.60 10.24
C LYS A 24 -22.91 -15.92 11.33
N ASN A 25 -21.73 -16.33 10.92
CA ASN A 25 -20.70 -16.77 11.86
C ASN A 25 -20.12 -15.62 12.67
N THR A 26 -19.86 -14.47 12.02
CA THR A 26 -19.32 -13.28 12.72
C THR A 26 -20.36 -12.63 13.62
N HIS A 27 -21.62 -12.54 13.18
CA HIS A 27 -22.69 -12.00 14.01
C HIS A 27 -22.89 -12.85 15.28
N ALA A 28 -22.98 -14.19 15.15
CA ALA A 28 -23.11 -15.08 16.30
C ALA A 28 -21.98 -14.88 17.32
N LEU A 29 -20.73 -14.83 16.82
CA LEU A 29 -19.55 -14.61 17.66
C LEU A 29 -19.56 -13.23 18.35
N LEU A 30 -19.90 -12.15 17.60
CA LEU A 30 -19.94 -10.80 18.15
C LEU A 30 -21.01 -10.67 19.22
N LYS A 31 -22.23 -11.19 18.96
CA LYS A 31 -23.36 -11.18 19.89
C LYS A 31 -23.08 -11.92 21.20
N GLU A 32 -22.32 -13.02 21.13
CA GLU A 32 -21.95 -13.80 22.31
C GLU A 32 -20.91 -13.09 23.19
N ASN A 33 -19.96 -12.37 22.58
CA ASN A 33 -18.77 -11.92 23.25
C ASN A 33 -18.72 -10.41 23.57
N PHE A 34 -19.51 -9.59 22.86
CA PHE A 34 -19.50 -8.12 23.01
C PHE A 34 -20.90 -7.59 23.34
N SER A 35 -20.94 -6.50 24.12
CA SER A 35 -22.19 -5.82 24.48
C SER A 35 -22.76 -5.05 23.30
N ASP A 36 -21.88 -4.39 22.52
CA ASP A 36 -22.24 -3.59 21.37
C ASP A 36 -21.33 -3.88 20.19
N TYR A 37 -21.89 -3.96 19.00
CA TYR A 37 -21.16 -4.18 17.75
C TYR A 37 -21.95 -3.66 16.56
N GLU A 38 -21.24 -3.38 15.48
CA GLU A 38 -21.77 -3.11 14.15
C GLU A 38 -20.97 -3.83 13.06
N ILE A 39 -21.63 -4.22 11.98
CA ILE A 39 -21.00 -4.86 10.82
C ILE A 39 -21.16 -3.92 9.62
N ILE A 40 -20.05 -3.46 9.08
CA ILE A 40 -19.98 -2.54 7.95
C ILE A 40 -19.46 -3.29 6.74
N LEU A 41 -20.33 -3.53 5.77
CA LEU A 41 -19.97 -4.12 4.50
C LEU A 41 -19.68 -3.03 3.46
N VAL A 42 -18.57 -3.12 2.76
CA VAL A 42 -18.26 -2.21 1.68
C VAL A 42 -18.40 -2.92 0.35
N ASN A 43 -19.40 -2.53 -0.43
CA ASN A 43 -19.64 -3.01 -1.78
C ASN A 43 -18.86 -2.12 -2.78
N ASN A 44 -17.72 -2.61 -3.23
CA ASN A 44 -16.85 -1.94 -4.20
C ASN A 44 -17.28 -2.25 -5.65
N ARG A 45 -18.58 -2.07 -5.95
CA ARG A 45 -19.21 -2.43 -7.22
C ARG A 45 -19.18 -3.93 -7.54
N THR A 46 -19.00 -4.78 -6.54
CA THR A 46 -19.05 -6.24 -6.68
C THR A 46 -20.43 -6.71 -7.10
N PHE A 47 -21.46 -6.11 -6.48
CA PHE A 47 -22.86 -6.31 -6.84
C PHE A 47 -23.51 -4.98 -7.17
N ARG A 48 -24.47 -5.00 -8.11
CA ARG A 48 -25.33 -3.84 -8.39
C ARG A 48 -26.27 -3.55 -7.21
N ASP A 49 -26.78 -4.63 -6.60
CA ASP A 49 -27.63 -4.59 -5.42
C ASP A 49 -27.30 -5.78 -4.52
N ILE A 50 -26.98 -5.53 -3.26
CA ILE A 50 -26.68 -6.58 -2.27
C ILE A 50 -27.91 -6.97 -1.44
N ARG A 51 -29.00 -6.20 -1.51
CA ARG A 51 -30.23 -6.47 -0.73
C ARG A 51 -30.81 -7.87 -0.90
N PRO A 52 -30.83 -8.48 -2.10
CA PRO A 52 -31.31 -9.85 -2.23
C PRO A 52 -30.57 -10.84 -1.32
N ILE A 53 -29.24 -10.68 -1.21
CA ILE A 53 -28.41 -11.57 -0.40
C ILE A 53 -28.67 -11.37 1.09
N THR A 54 -28.85 -10.12 1.51
CA THR A 54 -29.05 -9.78 2.92
C THR A 54 -30.48 -10.02 3.40
N ARG A 55 -31.50 -9.99 2.51
CA ARG A 55 -32.88 -10.31 2.84
C ARG A 55 -33.10 -11.75 3.28
N GLU A 56 -32.23 -12.66 2.87
CA GLU A 56 -32.29 -14.07 3.27
C GLU A 56 -31.73 -14.32 4.69
N LEU A 57 -31.16 -13.28 5.33
CA LEU A 57 -30.66 -13.35 6.70
C LEU A 57 -31.77 -13.02 7.70
N ASP A 58 -31.64 -13.55 8.90
CA ASP A 58 -32.57 -13.29 10.01
C ASP A 58 -32.59 -11.79 10.35
N ASP A 59 -33.77 -11.30 10.77
CA ASP A 59 -33.96 -9.87 11.14
C ASP A 59 -32.99 -9.41 12.22
N ASP A 60 -32.62 -10.31 13.14
CA ASP A 60 -31.69 -10.02 14.22
C ASP A 60 -30.26 -9.73 13.70
N ILE A 61 -29.87 -10.40 12.62
CA ILE A 61 -28.58 -10.17 11.96
C ILE A 61 -28.61 -8.86 11.16
N ARG A 62 -29.73 -8.61 10.47
CA ARG A 62 -29.87 -7.46 9.55
C ARG A 62 -29.72 -6.12 10.24
N LYS A 63 -30.33 -5.94 11.41
CA LYS A 63 -30.34 -4.66 12.16
C LYS A 63 -28.94 -4.12 12.48
N ASP A 64 -27.94 -5.04 12.61
CA ASP A 64 -26.56 -4.69 12.98
C ASP A 64 -25.66 -4.51 11.75
N ILE A 65 -26.23 -4.63 10.53
CA ILE A 65 -25.50 -4.54 9.28
C ILE A 65 -25.77 -3.20 8.59
N SER A 66 -24.72 -2.52 8.21
CA SER A 66 -24.74 -1.41 7.27
C SER A 66 -23.94 -1.71 6.01
N VAL A 67 -24.49 -1.40 4.84
CA VAL A 67 -23.82 -1.59 3.55
C VAL A 67 -23.51 -0.25 2.94
N ILE A 68 -22.25 -0.02 2.61
CA ILE A 68 -21.76 1.14 1.89
C ILE A 68 -21.55 0.75 0.44
N ASN A 69 -22.36 1.29 -0.47
CA ASN A 69 -22.19 1.11 -1.90
C ASN A 69 -21.34 2.22 -2.48
N LEU A 70 -20.25 1.87 -3.14
CA LEU A 70 -19.38 2.84 -3.81
C LEU A 70 -19.89 3.14 -5.23
N SER A 71 -19.83 4.40 -5.65
CA SER A 71 -20.31 4.86 -6.98
C SER A 71 -19.45 4.31 -8.13
N ARG A 72 -18.17 3.99 -7.85
CA ARG A 72 -17.22 3.42 -8.81
C ARG A 72 -16.32 2.41 -8.12
N GLU A 73 -15.79 1.48 -8.88
CA GLU A 73 -14.74 0.58 -8.40
C GLU A 73 -13.47 1.40 -8.08
N VAL A 74 -12.94 1.19 -6.87
CA VAL A 74 -11.69 1.79 -6.41
C VAL A 74 -10.72 0.69 -5.97
N THR A 75 -9.51 1.08 -5.54
CA THR A 75 -8.59 0.11 -4.96
C THR A 75 -9.16 -0.47 -3.67
N VAL A 76 -8.76 -1.69 -3.33
CA VAL A 76 -9.23 -2.37 -2.11
C VAL A 76 -8.94 -1.54 -0.86
N ASP A 77 -7.76 -0.91 -0.79
CA ASP A 77 -7.39 -0.05 0.34
C ASP A 77 -8.32 1.17 0.44
N ASN A 78 -8.62 1.85 -0.67
CA ASN A 78 -9.56 2.98 -0.70
C ASN A 78 -10.99 2.56 -0.34
N ALA A 79 -11.42 1.38 -0.75
CA ALA A 79 -12.73 0.84 -0.38
C ALA A 79 -12.80 0.54 1.13
N LEU A 80 -11.73 -0.03 1.72
CA LEU A 80 -11.66 -0.25 3.17
C LEU A 80 -11.73 1.07 3.94
N VAL A 81 -11.10 2.14 3.45
CA VAL A 81 -11.18 3.47 4.08
C VAL A 81 -12.61 3.97 4.15
N ALA A 82 -13.45 3.70 3.14
CA ALA A 82 -14.86 4.09 3.19
C ALA A 82 -15.61 3.41 4.35
N GLY A 83 -15.26 2.16 4.67
CA GLY A 83 -15.77 1.46 5.85
C GLY A 83 -15.21 2.01 7.15
N LEU A 84 -13.90 2.27 7.20
CA LEU A 84 -13.23 2.82 8.37
C LEU A 84 -13.72 4.22 8.76
N ASP A 85 -14.02 5.07 7.78
CA ASP A 85 -14.61 6.41 8.01
C ASP A 85 -15.99 6.34 8.67
N ARG A 86 -16.66 5.18 8.64
CA ARG A 86 -17.99 4.96 9.22
C ARG A 86 -17.98 4.14 10.50
N ALA A 87 -16.85 3.57 10.83
CA ALA A 87 -16.70 2.78 12.04
C ALA A 87 -16.78 3.67 13.28
N ASN A 88 -17.64 3.32 14.24
CA ASN A 88 -17.88 4.10 15.45
C ASN A 88 -17.36 3.41 16.72
N GLY A 89 -16.99 2.14 16.65
CA GLY A 89 -16.56 1.33 17.78
C GLY A 89 -15.28 1.81 18.46
N ASP A 90 -15.07 1.36 19.69
CA ASP A 90 -13.84 1.55 20.45
C ASP A 90 -12.66 0.86 19.77
N TYR A 91 -12.96 -0.27 19.13
CA TYR A 91 -12.05 -1.00 18.26
C TYR A 91 -12.70 -1.27 16.92
N THR A 92 -11.93 -1.09 15.87
CA THR A 92 -12.36 -1.42 14.51
C THR A 92 -11.58 -2.60 13.99
N VAL A 93 -12.31 -3.66 13.59
CA VAL A 93 -11.73 -4.87 13.02
C VAL A 93 -11.96 -4.86 11.52
N ILE A 94 -10.87 -4.86 10.75
CA ILE A 94 -10.92 -5.21 9.33
C ILE A 94 -10.78 -6.72 9.25
N LEU A 95 -11.75 -7.40 8.69
CA LEU A 95 -11.70 -8.86 8.51
C LEU A 95 -11.99 -9.23 7.06
N ASP A 96 -11.07 -9.98 6.45
CA ASP A 96 -11.29 -10.52 5.10
C ASP A 96 -12.32 -11.67 5.17
N MET A 97 -13.24 -11.74 4.21
CA MET A 97 -14.26 -12.81 4.15
C MET A 97 -13.67 -14.20 3.96
N ASN A 98 -12.39 -14.33 3.60
CA ASN A 98 -11.69 -15.61 3.62
C ASN A 98 -11.60 -16.23 5.03
N PHE A 99 -11.85 -15.46 6.09
CA PHE A 99 -11.96 -15.93 7.47
C PHE A 99 -13.39 -16.30 7.88
N ALA A 100 -14.33 -16.44 6.93
CA ALA A 100 -15.71 -16.86 7.21
C ALA A 100 -15.80 -18.19 7.99
N ASP A 101 -14.83 -19.09 7.82
CA ASP A 101 -14.73 -20.36 8.55
C ASP A 101 -14.03 -20.25 9.91
N ASN A 102 -13.37 -19.10 10.17
CA ASN A 102 -12.64 -18.87 11.42
C ASN A 102 -12.95 -17.46 11.99
N PRO A 103 -14.21 -17.22 12.41
CA PRO A 103 -14.59 -15.91 12.99
C PRO A 103 -13.90 -15.63 14.33
N SER A 104 -13.41 -16.66 15.05
CA SER A 104 -12.67 -16.51 16.31
C SER A 104 -11.41 -15.63 16.17
N MET A 105 -10.95 -15.42 14.94
CA MET A 105 -9.87 -14.46 14.64
C MET A 105 -10.16 -13.06 15.22
N VAL A 106 -11.43 -12.65 15.27
CA VAL A 106 -11.81 -11.36 15.88
C VAL A 106 -11.46 -11.33 17.37
N LEU A 107 -11.73 -12.42 18.10
CA LEU A 107 -11.40 -12.53 19.53
C LEU A 107 -9.90 -12.59 19.77
N ASP A 108 -9.18 -13.32 18.92
CA ASP A 108 -7.73 -13.43 19.03
C ASP A 108 -7.08 -12.04 18.83
N LEU A 109 -7.54 -11.29 17.82
CA LEU A 109 -7.09 -9.92 17.57
C LEU A 109 -7.45 -9.00 18.73
N TYR A 110 -8.68 -9.10 19.26
CA TYR A 110 -9.13 -8.29 20.38
C TYR A 110 -8.33 -8.58 21.64
N THR A 111 -8.16 -9.85 22.02
CA THR A 111 -7.40 -10.24 23.20
C THR A 111 -5.96 -9.72 23.14
N LYS A 112 -5.35 -9.80 21.97
CA LYS A 112 -3.99 -9.31 21.77
C LYS A 112 -3.89 -7.79 21.79
N SER A 113 -4.94 -7.07 21.38
CA SER A 113 -4.99 -5.61 21.45
C SER A 113 -5.06 -5.10 22.89
N GLN A 114 -5.64 -5.88 23.83
CA GLN A 114 -5.69 -5.52 25.26
C GLN A 114 -4.30 -5.44 25.93
N ASN A 115 -3.27 -6.00 25.31
CA ASN A 115 -1.88 -5.95 25.79
C ASN A 115 -1.18 -4.62 25.40
N ASN A 116 -1.89 -3.50 25.47
CA ASN A 116 -1.39 -2.16 25.11
C ASN A 116 -0.92 -2.03 23.65
N ASN A 117 -1.54 -2.81 22.76
CA ASN A 117 -1.31 -2.72 21.32
C ASN A 117 -2.47 -1.98 20.66
N ASP A 118 -2.17 -0.92 19.94
CA ASP A 118 -3.17 -0.14 19.22
C ASP A 118 -3.59 -0.78 17.89
N ILE A 119 -2.68 -1.51 17.28
CA ILE A 119 -2.88 -2.16 16.00
C ILE A 119 -2.36 -3.59 16.09
N VAL A 120 -3.23 -4.58 15.89
CA VAL A 120 -2.82 -5.98 15.78
C VAL A 120 -3.24 -6.50 14.42
N TYR A 121 -2.30 -7.03 13.65
CA TYR A 121 -2.57 -7.53 12.31
C TYR A 121 -2.33 -9.02 12.17
N VAL A 122 -2.98 -9.61 11.17
CA VAL A 122 -2.76 -11.01 10.80
C VAL A 122 -1.52 -11.10 9.91
N LYS A 123 -0.63 -12.02 10.22
CA LYS A 123 0.58 -12.30 9.47
C LYS A 123 0.59 -13.77 9.02
N PHE A 124 0.82 -14.00 7.73
CA PHE A 124 0.93 -15.36 7.21
C PHE A 124 2.33 -15.94 7.45
N LYS A 125 2.41 -17.20 7.93
CA LYS A 125 3.67 -17.90 8.19
C LYS A 125 4.54 -18.01 6.94
N LYS A 126 3.94 -18.40 5.80
CA LYS A 126 4.60 -18.49 4.47
C LYS A 126 3.60 -18.21 3.37
N ARG A 127 3.92 -17.26 2.49
CA ARG A 127 3.21 -17.09 1.22
C ARG A 127 3.84 -17.97 0.14
N LYS A 128 3.02 -18.73 -0.59
CA LYS A 128 3.48 -19.51 -1.75
C LYS A 128 3.68 -18.56 -2.94
N LEU A 129 4.88 -17.98 -3.05
CA LEU A 129 5.26 -17.11 -4.16
C LEU A 129 6.16 -17.88 -5.13
N SER A 130 6.00 -17.66 -6.45
CA SER A 130 6.96 -18.10 -7.46
C SER A 130 8.34 -17.49 -7.19
N LEU A 131 9.43 -18.20 -7.52
CA LEU A 131 10.81 -17.77 -7.28
C LEU A 131 11.10 -16.36 -7.84
N LEU A 132 10.63 -16.05 -9.05
CA LEU A 132 10.79 -14.74 -9.67
C LEU A 132 10.05 -13.65 -8.88
N LYS A 133 8.80 -13.91 -8.47
CA LYS A 133 8.03 -12.99 -7.64
C LYS A 133 8.71 -12.76 -6.29
N ARG A 134 9.23 -13.81 -5.67
CA ARG A 134 9.95 -13.73 -4.39
C ARG A 134 11.21 -12.87 -4.51
N PHE A 135 11.97 -13.01 -5.61
CA PHE A 135 13.16 -12.20 -5.87
C PHE A 135 12.79 -10.71 -6.05
N LEU A 136 11.80 -10.40 -6.90
CA LEU A 136 11.34 -9.03 -7.12
C LEU A 136 10.79 -8.38 -5.84
N PHE A 137 10.02 -9.13 -5.05
CA PHE A 137 9.54 -8.67 -3.75
C PHE A 137 10.69 -8.42 -2.76
N ASN A 138 11.65 -9.33 -2.67
CA ASN A 138 12.81 -9.15 -1.80
C ASN A 138 13.61 -7.91 -2.20
N LEU A 139 13.87 -7.71 -3.50
CA LEU A 139 14.56 -6.53 -4.02
C LEU A 139 13.80 -5.24 -3.63
N TYR A 140 12.49 -5.21 -3.87
CA TYR A 140 11.64 -4.09 -3.49
C TYR A 140 11.72 -3.77 -1.99
N PHE A 141 11.61 -4.77 -1.13
CA PHE A 141 11.66 -4.54 0.32
C PHE A 141 13.04 -4.19 0.84
N VAL A 142 14.10 -4.66 0.21
CA VAL A 142 15.47 -4.22 0.51
C VAL A 142 15.63 -2.74 0.17
N VAL A 143 15.13 -2.32 -1.00
CA VAL A 143 15.13 -0.92 -1.43
C VAL A 143 14.29 -0.07 -0.47
N LEU A 144 13.05 -0.50 -0.18
CA LEU A 144 12.17 0.21 0.74
C LEU A 144 12.79 0.36 2.13
N ARG A 145 13.37 -0.72 2.69
CA ARG A 145 13.99 -0.72 4.02
C ARG A 145 15.26 0.12 4.10
N LYS A 146 16.06 0.19 3.02
CA LYS A 146 17.28 1.02 2.97
C LYS A 146 16.99 2.50 2.75
N LEU A 147 15.88 2.82 2.10
CA LEU A 147 15.57 4.15 1.61
C LEU A 147 14.38 4.81 2.34
N SER A 148 13.67 4.06 3.20
CA SER A 148 12.64 4.60 4.09
C SER A 148 12.74 3.96 5.47
N ASP A 149 12.35 4.69 6.50
CA ASP A 149 12.23 4.19 7.88
C ASP A 149 10.98 3.31 8.08
N LEU A 150 10.27 2.95 7.00
CA LEU A 150 9.03 2.18 7.06
C LEU A 150 9.33 0.69 7.17
N HIS A 151 8.99 0.11 8.31
CA HIS A 151 9.06 -1.34 8.54
C HIS A 151 7.77 -2.03 8.08
N VAL A 152 7.65 -2.27 6.78
CA VAL A 152 6.50 -3.00 6.18
C VAL A 152 6.85 -4.46 6.00
N ASP A 153 6.03 -5.36 6.54
CA ASP A 153 6.18 -6.81 6.38
C ASP A 153 5.37 -7.33 5.17
N ILE A 154 6.03 -8.09 4.30
CA ILE A 154 5.40 -8.74 3.12
C ILE A 154 4.23 -9.64 3.51
N ASN A 155 4.38 -10.38 4.62
CA ASN A 155 3.43 -11.40 5.04
C ASN A 155 2.23 -10.81 5.79
N MET A 156 2.20 -9.48 5.97
CA MET A 156 1.09 -8.78 6.61
C MET A 156 -0.16 -8.88 5.74
N ASP A 157 -1.25 -9.39 6.31
CA ASP A 157 -2.58 -9.38 5.71
C ASP A 157 -3.28 -8.03 5.93
N LYS A 158 -4.45 -7.87 5.31
CA LYS A 158 -5.32 -6.71 5.51
C LYS A 158 -6.09 -6.80 6.82
N SER A 159 -6.41 -8.02 7.25
CA SER A 159 -7.15 -8.29 8.48
C SER A 159 -6.37 -7.83 9.70
N ARG A 160 -7.02 -6.98 10.49
CA ARG A 160 -6.42 -6.37 11.68
C ARG A 160 -7.47 -5.76 12.61
N ILE A 161 -7.08 -5.52 13.84
CA ILE A 161 -7.82 -4.67 14.77
C ILE A 161 -7.07 -3.36 15.00
N ILE A 162 -7.82 -2.27 15.16
CA ILE A 162 -7.30 -0.92 15.31
C ILE A 162 -8.05 -0.25 16.46
N SER A 163 -7.34 0.32 17.43
CA SER A 163 -7.94 1.12 18.51
C SER A 163 -8.53 2.44 17.95
N ARG A 164 -9.53 3.00 18.62
CA ARG A 164 -10.17 4.26 18.20
C ARG A 164 -9.17 5.39 18.02
N ARG A 165 -8.21 5.54 18.95
CA ARG A 165 -7.18 6.59 18.87
C ARG A 165 -6.30 6.43 17.64
N ALA A 166 -5.89 5.19 17.32
CA ALA A 166 -5.08 4.90 16.14
C ALA A 166 -5.88 5.13 14.85
N LEU A 167 -7.16 4.69 14.80
CA LEU A 167 -8.04 4.90 13.66
C LEU A 167 -8.21 6.40 13.35
N ASN A 168 -8.47 7.22 14.36
CA ASN A 168 -8.63 8.66 14.18
C ASN A 168 -7.35 9.31 13.63
N SER A 169 -6.18 8.83 14.01
CA SER A 169 -4.89 9.33 13.49
C SER A 169 -4.64 8.86 12.05
N ILE A 170 -4.97 7.61 11.75
CA ILE A 170 -4.87 7.04 10.40
C ILE A 170 -5.77 7.83 9.42
N LEU A 171 -7.01 8.11 9.81
CA LEU A 171 -7.97 8.83 8.96
C LEU A 171 -7.59 10.30 8.73
N LYS A 172 -6.75 10.91 9.58
CA LYS A 172 -6.20 12.26 9.35
C LYS A 172 -5.15 12.29 8.24
N VAL A 173 -4.44 11.19 8.00
CA VAL A 173 -3.40 11.07 6.96
C VAL A 173 -4.03 10.69 5.61
N ARG A 174 -5.09 11.40 5.20
CA ARG A 174 -5.93 11.06 4.03
C ARG A 174 -5.17 10.98 2.71
N GLU A 175 -4.15 11.77 2.55
CA GLU A 175 -3.36 11.88 1.32
C GLU A 175 -2.68 10.56 0.93
N ASN A 176 -2.30 9.77 1.91
CA ASN A 176 -1.54 8.54 1.72
C ASN A 176 -2.35 7.24 1.91
N LEU A 177 -3.66 7.33 2.15
CA LEU A 177 -4.51 6.15 2.43
C LEU A 177 -4.59 5.15 1.28
N SER A 178 -4.18 5.53 0.07
CA SER A 178 -4.08 4.62 -1.08
C SER A 178 -3.09 3.46 -0.87
N TYR A 179 -2.22 3.54 0.14
CA TYR A 179 -1.31 2.48 0.54
C TYR A 179 -1.38 2.28 2.06
N MET A 180 -2.43 1.63 2.52
CA MET A 180 -2.70 1.46 3.95
C MET A 180 -1.55 0.84 4.74
N LYS A 181 -0.81 -0.13 4.17
CA LYS A 181 0.33 -0.75 4.86
C LYS A 181 1.40 0.27 5.26
N GLY A 182 1.64 1.25 4.41
CA GLY A 182 2.58 2.34 4.69
C GLY A 182 2.05 3.29 5.77
N VAL A 183 0.75 3.62 5.73
CA VAL A 183 0.13 4.50 6.74
C VAL A 183 0.20 3.90 8.13
N PHE A 184 -0.07 2.60 8.27
CA PHE A 184 0.04 1.91 9.56
C PHE A 184 1.46 1.93 10.15
N ALA A 185 2.48 1.84 9.29
CA ALA A 185 3.87 1.97 9.72
C ALA A 185 4.24 3.42 10.07
N TYR A 186 3.67 4.39 9.33
CA TYR A 186 3.95 5.82 9.49
C TYR A 186 3.38 6.41 10.78
N VAL A 187 2.18 6.01 11.19
CA VAL A 187 1.53 6.59 12.40
C VAL A 187 2.19 6.21 13.72
N GLY A 188 3.11 5.24 13.73
CA GLY A 188 4.00 4.96 14.86
C GLY A 188 3.34 4.42 16.13
N TYR A 189 2.12 3.88 16.03
CA TYR A 189 1.43 3.25 17.16
C TYR A 189 2.01 1.88 17.48
N ASN A 190 1.83 1.43 18.74
CA ASN A 190 2.23 0.09 19.16
C ASN A 190 1.54 -0.97 18.31
N THR A 191 2.34 -1.82 17.65
CA THR A 191 1.84 -2.85 16.75
C THR A 191 2.29 -4.23 17.19
N ASP A 192 1.38 -5.21 17.03
CA ASP A 192 1.69 -6.63 17.21
C ASP A 192 1.02 -7.46 16.11
N PHE A 193 1.24 -8.76 16.04
CA PHE A 193 0.66 -9.61 15.01
C PHE A 193 0.25 -10.99 15.53
N ILE A 194 -0.74 -11.58 14.87
CA ILE A 194 -1.13 -12.97 15.03
C ILE A 194 -0.65 -13.75 13.81
N GLN A 195 0.04 -14.85 14.04
CA GLN A 195 0.61 -15.64 12.96
C GLN A 195 -0.32 -16.80 12.59
N VAL A 196 -0.78 -16.82 11.33
CA VAL A 196 -1.67 -17.84 10.81
C VAL A 196 -1.11 -18.47 9.52
N GLU A 197 -1.66 -19.60 9.12
CA GLU A 197 -1.35 -20.19 7.82
C GLU A 197 -2.08 -19.45 6.70
N ALA A 198 -1.42 -19.28 5.56
CA ALA A 198 -2.03 -18.58 4.43
C ALA A 198 -3.21 -19.40 3.87
N PRO A 199 -4.36 -18.78 3.55
CA PRO A 199 -5.48 -19.46 2.94
C PRO A 199 -5.08 -20.06 1.57
N GLN A 200 -5.66 -21.20 1.21
CA GLN A 200 -5.31 -21.92 -0.02
C GLN A 200 -5.62 -21.12 -1.32
N ARG A 201 -6.53 -20.16 -1.26
CA ARG A 201 -6.99 -19.34 -2.39
C ARG A 201 -6.60 -17.86 -2.22
N GLU A 202 -5.33 -17.57 -2.02
CA GLU A 202 -4.90 -16.16 -2.05
C GLU A 202 -4.90 -15.65 -3.51
N ARG A 203 -5.84 -14.78 -3.87
CA ARG A 203 -5.84 -14.07 -5.17
C ARG A 203 -4.79 -12.97 -5.15
N LEU A 204 -3.55 -13.35 -5.42
CA LEU A 204 -2.48 -12.38 -5.65
C LEU A 204 -2.78 -11.63 -6.97
N GLY A 205 -3.00 -10.32 -6.88
CA GLY A 205 -3.18 -9.48 -8.07
C GLY A 205 -2.02 -9.58 -9.07
N SER A 206 -2.22 -9.09 -10.29
CA SER A 206 -1.19 -9.07 -11.34
C SER A 206 0.11 -8.43 -10.82
N VAL A 207 1.26 -9.00 -11.19
CA VAL A 207 2.60 -8.48 -10.85
C VAL A 207 2.76 -7.01 -11.25
N SER A 208 2.21 -6.64 -12.42
CA SER A 208 2.24 -5.26 -12.91
C SER A 208 1.49 -4.30 -11.98
N LYS A 209 0.30 -4.68 -11.48
CA LYS A 209 -0.44 -3.87 -10.50
C LYS A 209 0.34 -3.73 -9.20
N GLN A 210 0.97 -4.81 -8.72
CA GLN A 210 1.77 -4.79 -7.49
C GLN A 210 3.03 -3.93 -7.64
N LEU A 211 3.70 -3.98 -8.81
CA LEU A 211 4.86 -3.13 -9.11
C LEU A 211 4.48 -1.64 -9.16
N ASN A 212 3.36 -1.31 -9.79
CA ASN A 212 2.87 0.07 -9.82
C ASN A 212 2.50 0.59 -8.42
N PHE A 213 1.91 -0.26 -7.56
CA PHE A 213 1.67 0.10 -6.16
C PHE A 213 2.98 0.30 -5.39
N ALA A 214 3.96 -0.57 -5.63
CA ALA A 214 5.28 -0.48 -5.03
C ALA A 214 5.99 0.82 -5.40
N LEU A 215 5.97 1.20 -6.68
CA LEU A 215 6.56 2.46 -7.16
C LEU A 215 5.85 3.68 -6.56
N LYS A 216 4.52 3.67 -6.51
CA LYS A 216 3.77 4.75 -5.87
C LYS A 216 4.09 4.89 -4.38
N ALA A 217 4.16 3.78 -3.65
CA ALA A 217 4.54 3.78 -2.24
C ALA A 217 5.96 4.34 -2.04
N LEU A 218 6.90 3.95 -2.90
CA LEU A 218 8.27 4.42 -2.85
C LEU A 218 8.35 5.93 -3.07
N ILE A 219 7.61 6.48 -4.03
CA ILE A 219 7.56 7.92 -4.31
C ILE A 219 6.88 8.70 -3.17
N SER A 220 5.78 8.16 -2.60
CA SER A 220 4.97 8.87 -1.60
C SER A 220 5.56 8.86 -0.18
N TYR A 221 6.36 7.83 0.17
CA TYR A 221 6.86 7.64 1.55
C TYR A 221 8.38 7.73 1.69
N THR A 222 9.10 8.08 0.61
CA THR A 222 10.56 8.12 0.69
C THR A 222 11.13 9.31 -0.06
N ASP A 223 12.22 9.86 0.45
CA ASP A 223 13.05 10.86 -0.25
C ASP A 223 13.95 10.25 -1.32
N VAL A 224 13.64 8.99 -1.74
CA VAL A 224 14.45 8.23 -2.71
C VAL A 224 14.61 9.00 -3.99
N LEU A 225 13.55 9.64 -4.45
CA LEU A 225 13.57 10.40 -5.70
C LEU A 225 14.54 11.60 -5.60
N SER A 226 14.47 12.36 -4.50
CA SER A 226 15.39 13.47 -4.25
C SER A 226 16.84 13.00 -4.13
N LYS A 227 17.07 11.91 -3.39
CA LYS A 227 18.41 11.29 -3.27
C LYS A 227 18.92 10.74 -4.60
N LEU A 228 18.05 10.15 -5.42
CA LEU A 228 18.40 9.68 -6.76
C LEU A 228 18.84 10.85 -7.66
N PHE A 229 18.09 11.95 -7.68
CA PHE A 229 18.46 13.16 -8.41
C PHE A 229 19.80 13.70 -7.94
N GLN A 230 20.03 13.75 -6.63
CA GLN A 230 21.29 14.21 -6.06
C GLN A 230 22.46 13.33 -6.52
N TRP A 231 22.33 12.01 -6.52
CA TRP A 231 23.34 11.08 -7.00
C TRP A 231 23.62 11.23 -8.50
N ILE A 232 22.56 11.37 -9.33
CA ILE A 232 22.67 11.60 -10.77
C ILE A 232 23.43 12.91 -11.02
N PHE A 233 23.09 13.96 -10.27
CA PHE A 233 23.77 15.26 -10.36
C PHE A 233 25.25 15.15 -10.01
N ILE A 234 25.59 14.51 -8.88
CA ILE A 234 26.99 14.29 -8.47
C ILE A 234 27.76 13.50 -9.53
N LEU A 235 27.17 12.43 -10.05
CA LEU A 235 27.80 11.59 -11.09
C LEU A 235 28.03 12.39 -12.38
N SER A 236 27.05 13.18 -12.81
CA SER A 236 27.15 14.05 -13.98
C SER A 236 28.25 15.11 -13.79
N LEU A 237 28.35 15.70 -12.59
CA LEU A 237 29.36 16.68 -12.25
C LEU A 237 30.78 16.09 -12.26
N LEU A 238 30.94 14.89 -11.68
CA LEU A 238 32.22 14.17 -11.72
C LEU A 238 32.61 13.81 -13.15
N PHE A 239 31.66 13.34 -13.96
CA PHE A 239 31.90 13.02 -15.36
C PHE A 239 32.33 14.28 -16.15
N SER A 240 31.64 15.41 -15.96
CA SER A 240 31.99 16.67 -16.57
C SER A 240 33.40 17.14 -16.15
N MET A 241 33.73 16.93 -14.87
CA MET A 241 35.09 17.30 -14.36
C MET A 241 36.18 16.44 -15.03
N VAL A 242 35.95 15.12 -15.16
CA VAL A 242 36.90 14.21 -15.84
C VAL A 242 37.09 14.60 -17.30
N THR A 243 36.00 14.90 -18.03
CA THR A 243 36.10 15.33 -19.45
C THR A 243 36.77 16.69 -19.60
N CYS A 244 36.59 17.61 -18.67
CA CYS A 244 37.30 18.87 -18.65
C CYS A 244 38.82 18.68 -18.41
N LEU A 245 39.17 17.80 -17.45
CA LEU A 245 40.58 17.47 -17.19
C LEU A 245 41.22 16.82 -18.42
N ASP A 246 40.52 15.86 -19.06
CA ASP A 246 40.99 15.23 -20.30
C ASP A 246 41.25 16.26 -21.41
N ALA A 247 40.35 17.21 -21.62
CA ALA A 247 40.55 18.31 -22.59
C ALA A 247 41.79 19.13 -22.29
N VAL A 248 42.11 19.40 -21.00
CA VAL A 248 43.30 20.10 -20.56
C VAL A 248 44.53 19.25 -20.80
N PHE A 249 44.52 17.96 -20.48
CA PHE A 249 45.63 17.03 -20.73
C PHE A 249 45.98 16.94 -22.20
N ILE A 250 44.97 16.78 -23.08
CA ILE A 250 45.18 16.78 -24.54
C ILE A 250 45.88 18.08 -25.00
N LYS A 251 45.44 19.23 -24.47
CA LYS A 251 45.96 20.53 -24.89
C LYS A 251 47.40 20.82 -24.39
N VAL A 252 47.73 20.32 -23.18
CA VAL A 252 49.02 20.62 -22.51
C VAL A 252 50.07 19.55 -22.80
N LEU A 253 49.67 18.27 -22.77
CA LEU A 253 50.55 17.11 -22.82
C LEU A 253 50.56 16.38 -24.18
N GLY A 254 49.54 16.63 -25.05
CA GLY A 254 49.44 16.05 -26.37
C GLY A 254 48.94 14.61 -26.40
N PHE A 255 48.44 14.08 -25.26
CA PHE A 255 47.81 12.76 -25.16
C PHE A 255 46.56 12.87 -24.24
N ASP A 256 45.59 12.03 -24.48
CA ASP A 256 44.39 11.92 -23.62
C ASP A 256 44.67 11.10 -22.34
N ILE A 257 43.76 11.14 -21.39
CA ILE A 257 43.85 10.39 -20.13
C ILE A 257 43.98 8.87 -20.40
N PHE A 258 43.54 8.39 -21.56
CA PHE A 258 43.60 6.99 -21.98
C PHE A 258 44.88 6.66 -22.80
N GLY A 259 45.75 7.62 -23.02
CA GLY A 259 47.08 7.42 -23.67
C GLY A 259 47.04 7.33 -25.21
N THR A 260 45.97 7.76 -25.84
CA THR A 260 45.87 7.82 -27.31
C THR A 260 46.59 9.05 -27.86
N THR A 261 47.53 8.83 -28.76
CA THR A 261 48.30 9.92 -29.40
C THR A 261 47.60 10.50 -30.61
N GLN A 262 47.77 11.79 -30.81
CA GLN A 262 47.03 12.73 -31.65
C GLN A 262 47.07 12.49 -33.18
N ASN A 263 47.77 11.45 -33.67
CA ASN A 263 48.15 11.42 -35.09
C ASN A 263 47.15 10.90 -36.11
N ASN A 264 45.96 10.41 -35.74
CA ASN A 264 45.08 9.74 -36.74
C ASN A 264 43.58 10.07 -36.68
N VAL A 265 43.08 10.90 -35.77
CA VAL A 265 41.64 11.25 -35.73
C VAL A 265 41.52 12.70 -35.31
N ILE A 266 40.50 13.42 -35.80
CA ILE A 266 40.17 14.73 -35.24
C ILE A 266 40.05 14.58 -33.72
N PRO A 267 41.03 15.09 -32.95
CA PRO A 267 41.12 14.78 -31.53
C PRO A 267 39.90 15.31 -30.80
N GLY A 268 39.25 14.45 -30.01
CA GLY A 268 38.12 14.83 -29.17
C GLY A 268 36.74 14.72 -29.80
N TRP A 269 36.59 14.47 -31.11
CA TRP A 269 35.28 14.43 -31.78
C TRP A 269 34.42 13.27 -31.27
N SER A 270 35.00 12.07 -31.10
CA SER A 270 34.30 10.91 -30.55
C SER A 270 33.87 11.11 -29.10
N ILE A 271 34.79 11.68 -28.29
CA ILE A 271 34.51 12.00 -26.87
C ILE A 271 33.39 13.04 -26.77
N LEU A 272 33.41 14.05 -27.65
CA LEU A 272 32.40 15.11 -27.68
C LEU A 272 30.99 14.55 -27.99
N ILE A 273 30.89 13.67 -28.98
CA ILE A 273 29.60 13.01 -29.30
C ILE A 273 29.12 12.14 -28.15
N VAL A 274 29.98 11.32 -27.56
CA VAL A 274 29.63 10.46 -26.41
C VAL A 274 29.20 11.32 -25.22
N THR A 275 29.95 12.40 -24.94
CA THR A 275 29.62 13.32 -23.84
C THR A 275 28.26 13.99 -24.04
N ILE A 276 27.98 14.52 -25.24
CA ILE A 276 26.71 15.16 -25.58
C ILE A 276 25.57 14.13 -25.45
N SER A 277 25.75 12.93 -25.99
CA SER A 277 24.74 11.87 -25.94
C SER A 277 24.45 11.43 -24.50
N MET A 278 25.48 11.31 -23.67
CA MET A 278 25.32 10.96 -22.27
C MET A 278 24.62 12.05 -21.47
N MET A 279 25.01 13.32 -21.68
CA MET A 279 24.35 14.48 -21.05
C MET A 279 22.88 14.58 -21.46
N PHE A 280 22.56 14.37 -22.74
CA PHE A 280 21.17 14.37 -23.23
C PHE A 280 20.36 13.24 -22.58
N THR A 281 20.93 12.04 -22.44
CA THR A 281 20.28 10.90 -21.78
C THR A 281 20.02 11.21 -20.31
N LEU A 282 20.97 11.79 -19.59
CA LEU A 282 20.81 12.18 -18.19
C LEU A 282 19.73 13.26 -18.02
N ILE A 283 19.73 14.30 -18.87
CA ILE A 283 18.71 15.34 -18.83
C ILE A 283 17.33 14.77 -19.13
N SER A 284 17.21 13.91 -20.12
CA SER A 284 15.95 13.23 -20.45
C SER A 284 15.43 12.37 -19.29
N LEU A 285 16.32 11.64 -18.61
CA LEU A 285 15.98 10.87 -17.42
C LEU A 285 15.50 11.78 -16.27
N MET A 286 16.19 12.89 -16.02
CA MET A 286 15.79 13.88 -15.02
C MET A 286 14.42 14.48 -15.31
N LEU A 287 14.14 14.85 -16.55
CA LEU A 287 12.85 15.39 -16.97
C LEU A 287 11.73 14.35 -16.80
N TYR A 288 12.00 13.09 -17.11
CA TYR A 288 11.05 11.98 -16.89
C TYR A 288 10.72 11.83 -15.41
N LEU A 289 11.73 11.77 -14.53
CA LEU A 289 11.54 11.67 -13.09
C LEU A 289 10.83 12.89 -12.51
N LEU A 290 11.18 14.10 -12.96
CA LEU A 290 10.51 15.34 -12.56
C LEU A 290 9.04 15.34 -12.97
N SER A 291 8.72 14.87 -14.17
CA SER A 291 7.35 14.71 -14.65
C SER A 291 6.54 13.75 -13.77
N MET A 292 7.12 12.62 -13.34
CA MET A 292 6.49 11.70 -12.41
C MET A 292 6.21 12.35 -11.05
N TYR A 293 7.19 13.11 -10.51
CA TYR A 293 7.04 13.85 -9.26
C TYR A 293 5.94 14.90 -9.34
N MET A 294 5.93 15.72 -10.39
CA MET A 294 4.89 16.72 -10.65
C MET A 294 3.51 16.10 -10.80
N SER A 295 3.41 14.93 -11.43
CA SER A 295 2.16 14.18 -11.53
C SER A 295 1.65 13.72 -10.16
N SER A 296 2.56 13.30 -9.27
CA SER A 296 2.21 12.92 -7.90
C SER A 296 1.69 14.12 -7.10
N LEU A 297 2.42 15.22 -7.12
CA LEU A 297 2.02 16.49 -6.47
C LEU A 297 0.67 17.00 -6.97
N ASN A 298 0.45 16.98 -8.28
CA ASN A 298 -0.82 17.42 -8.88
C ASN A 298 -2.01 16.56 -8.42
N ASN A 299 -1.81 15.26 -8.19
CA ASN A 299 -2.83 14.38 -7.64
C ASN A 299 -3.13 14.71 -6.16
N GLU A 300 -2.11 15.09 -5.40
CA GLU A 300 -2.21 15.46 -3.99
C GLU A 300 -2.90 16.81 -3.79
N VAL A 301 -2.47 17.83 -4.53
CA VAL A 301 -3.06 19.18 -4.49
C VAL A 301 -4.52 19.22 -4.94
N ARG A 302 -4.93 18.31 -5.82
CA ARG A 302 -6.33 18.26 -6.30
C ARG A 302 -7.33 17.81 -5.23
N ASN A 303 -6.92 17.28 -4.10
CA ASN A 303 -7.78 16.82 -2.99
C ASN A 303 -9.00 15.98 -3.47
N ARG A 304 -8.82 15.19 -4.51
CA ARG A 304 -9.91 14.36 -5.04
C ARG A 304 -10.26 13.28 -4.03
N PRO A 305 -11.56 13.09 -3.74
CA PRO A 305 -11.97 12.05 -2.81
C PRO A 305 -11.49 10.69 -3.32
N ILE A 306 -10.82 9.94 -2.44
CA ILE A 306 -10.26 8.61 -2.75
C ILE A 306 -11.36 7.58 -3.05
N TYR A 307 -12.58 7.81 -2.55
CA TYR A 307 -13.80 7.07 -2.85
C TYR A 307 -15.00 8.01 -2.90
N ILE A 308 -16.10 7.58 -3.52
CA ILE A 308 -17.38 8.28 -3.54
C ILE A 308 -18.46 7.26 -3.15
N ILE A 309 -19.24 7.58 -2.14
CA ILE A 309 -20.36 6.76 -1.68
C ILE A 309 -21.57 7.06 -2.56
N GLU A 310 -22.17 6.04 -3.18
CA GLU A 310 -23.42 6.12 -3.90
C GLU A 310 -24.61 6.07 -2.94
N SER A 311 -24.59 5.13 -2.00
CA SER A 311 -25.62 4.97 -0.99
C SER A 311 -25.11 4.24 0.25
N ILE A 312 -25.76 4.51 1.38
CA ILE A 312 -25.58 3.75 2.62
C ILE A 312 -26.93 3.12 2.95
N GLN A 313 -26.95 1.82 3.12
CA GLN A 313 -28.15 1.07 3.42
C GLN A 313 -27.99 0.42 4.80
N ARG A 314 -28.86 0.73 5.74
CA ARG A 314 -29.09 -0.08 6.93
C ARG A 314 -30.09 -1.15 6.55
N ILE A 315 -29.83 -2.39 6.86
CA ILE A 315 -30.60 -3.54 6.37
C ILE A 315 -31.59 -3.99 7.42
#